data_a636b4e9c30b4cdba7fe9d8d22650247
#
_entry.id   a636b4e9c30b4cdba7fe9d8d22650247
#
_cell.length_a   1.000
_cell.length_b   1.000
_cell.length_c   1.000
_cell.angle_alpha   90.00
_cell.angle_beta   90.00
_cell.angle_gamma   90.00
#
_symmetry.space_group_name_H-M   'P 1'
#
loop_
_entity.id
_entity.type
_entity.pdbx_description
1 polymer ?
#
loop_
_entity_poly.entity_id
_entity_poly.type
_entity_poly.pdbx_seq_one_letter_code
_entity_poly.pdbx_strand_id
1 'polypeptide(L)'
;MHVVVASHHLLPAKGYGGPERVIVALVRGLVALGHRVTLLAPPGTRVAEAKVVEVPPRKLDEPAALAGFLPKDAELLHAHFPLPRAPDSLAFVQTIHRNLKPGAPPCPNAIFLSLDHARRHGAETFVYNGLDPAEYVYRRFPKRPEQFDLFLGRLHSTKGYHWAVEAAKETGHRLVVAGGWRPSFTGGVKYVGEVDGAKKAALLARARCLWNPAQWDEPFGLVTIEAFLSGTPVLGTRRGALPELITPEVGALCDTMEEMIAAAQTIHTRRPEACRALAERRFTHVVMAEEYVRMYRCLLDTGKLPPGLPVVAPAA
;
A
#
# COMPACT_ATOMS: atom_id res chain seq x y z
N MET A 1 -7.31 -20.04 12.80
CA MET A 1 -5.87 -20.08 13.17
C MET A 1 -5.57 -19.03 14.23
N HIS A 2 -4.52 -19.28 15.02
CA HIS A 2 -3.91 -18.24 15.85
C HIS A 2 -2.66 -17.72 15.14
N VAL A 3 -2.77 -16.52 14.56
CA VAL A 3 -1.68 -15.86 13.83
C VAL A 3 -1.00 -14.84 14.73
N VAL A 4 0.32 -14.91 14.82
CA VAL A 4 1.13 -13.88 15.47
C VAL A 4 1.64 -12.93 14.41
N VAL A 5 1.26 -11.66 14.49
CA VAL A 5 1.77 -10.60 13.61
C VAL A 5 2.87 -9.84 14.35
N ALA A 6 4.04 -9.67 13.75
CA ALA A 6 5.17 -8.96 14.35
C ALA A 6 5.57 -7.74 13.54
N SER A 7 5.79 -6.59 14.20
CA SER A 7 6.14 -5.33 13.57
C SER A 7 7.14 -4.52 14.39
N HIS A 8 8.11 -3.88 13.71
CA HIS A 8 9.00 -2.88 14.32
C HIS A 8 8.33 -1.51 14.51
N HIS A 9 7.18 -1.30 13.86
CA HIS A 9 6.51 -0.02 13.87
C HIS A 9 5.60 0.13 15.09
N LEU A 10 5.58 1.34 15.65
CA LEU A 10 4.55 1.75 16.60
C LEU A 10 3.21 1.87 15.85
N LEU A 11 2.17 1.20 16.34
CA LEU A 11 0.86 1.13 15.70
C LEU A 11 -0.24 1.72 16.59
N PRO A 12 -1.23 2.43 16.00
CA PRO A 12 -1.30 2.86 14.61
C PRO A 12 -0.27 3.94 14.27
N ALA A 13 -0.08 4.20 12.98
CA ALA A 13 0.81 5.26 12.51
C ALA A 13 0.42 6.62 13.09
N LYS A 14 1.41 7.39 13.53
CA LYS A 14 1.25 8.81 13.82
C LYS A 14 1.63 9.59 12.55
N GLY A 15 0.63 10.10 11.82
CA GLY A 15 0.85 10.78 10.54
C GLY A 15 0.99 9.81 9.35
N TYR A 16 1.94 10.09 8.44
CA TYR A 16 2.14 9.32 7.22
C TYR A 16 2.94 8.04 7.50
N GLY A 17 2.27 6.87 7.43
CA GLY A 17 2.89 5.55 7.61
C GLY A 17 2.25 4.52 6.68
N GLY A 18 2.96 4.11 5.62
CA GLY A 18 2.45 3.12 4.66
C GLY A 18 2.36 1.71 5.28
N PRO A 19 3.50 1.11 5.69
CA PRO A 19 3.51 -0.23 6.28
C PRO A 19 2.63 -0.34 7.52
N GLU A 20 2.66 0.66 8.40
CA GLU A 20 1.88 0.69 9.65
C GLU A 20 0.38 0.56 9.39
N ARG A 21 -0.13 1.26 8.39
CA ARG A 21 -1.55 1.22 8.02
C ARG A 21 -1.93 -0.13 7.42
N VAL A 22 -1.06 -0.70 6.60
CA VAL A 22 -1.25 -2.04 6.01
C VAL A 22 -1.26 -3.11 7.10
N ILE A 23 -0.38 -3.02 8.09
CA ILE A 23 -0.32 -3.98 9.21
C ILE A 23 -1.61 -3.93 10.04
N VAL A 24 -2.09 -2.72 10.39
CA VAL A 24 -3.35 -2.57 11.11
C VAL A 24 -4.53 -3.09 10.27
N ALA A 25 -4.55 -2.79 8.97
CA ALA A 25 -5.56 -3.30 8.05
C ALA A 25 -5.54 -4.83 7.96
N LEU A 26 -4.35 -5.45 7.90
CA LEU A 26 -4.22 -6.91 7.92
C LEU A 26 -4.76 -7.52 9.22
N VAL A 27 -4.40 -6.95 10.37
CA VAL A 27 -4.92 -7.42 11.67
C VAL A 27 -6.44 -7.38 11.69
N ARG A 28 -7.06 -6.29 11.26
CA ARG A 28 -8.52 -6.15 11.13
C ARG A 28 -9.12 -7.18 10.18
N GLY A 29 -8.51 -7.37 9.02
CA GLY A 29 -8.95 -8.35 8.04
C GLY A 29 -8.90 -9.78 8.57
N LEU A 30 -7.80 -10.18 9.22
CA LEU A 30 -7.67 -11.50 9.83
C LEU A 30 -8.72 -11.74 10.92
N VAL A 31 -8.97 -10.75 11.78
CA VAL A 31 -10.01 -10.84 12.83
C VAL A 31 -11.41 -10.91 12.20
N ALA A 32 -11.69 -10.13 11.16
CA ALA A 32 -12.96 -10.19 10.43
C ALA A 32 -13.22 -11.56 9.79
N LEU A 33 -12.16 -12.28 9.41
CA LEU A 33 -12.23 -13.67 8.91
C LEU A 33 -12.28 -14.73 10.03
N GLY A 34 -12.42 -14.31 11.30
CA GLY A 34 -12.55 -15.22 12.44
C GLY A 34 -11.22 -15.79 12.95
N HIS A 35 -10.08 -15.21 12.59
CA HIS A 35 -8.78 -15.62 13.10
C HIS A 35 -8.44 -14.89 14.39
N ARG A 36 -7.78 -15.59 15.33
CA ARG A 36 -7.21 -14.97 16.51
C ARG A 36 -5.86 -14.36 16.17
N VAL A 37 -5.66 -13.09 16.56
CA VAL A 37 -4.43 -12.36 16.29
C VAL A 37 -3.75 -11.91 17.58
N THR A 38 -2.47 -12.24 17.73
CA THR A 38 -1.57 -11.62 18.71
C THR A 38 -0.60 -10.71 17.96
N LEU A 39 -0.50 -9.45 18.35
CA LEU A 39 0.37 -8.47 17.73
C LEU A 39 1.60 -8.21 18.61
N LEU A 40 2.78 -8.60 18.14
CA LEU A 40 4.07 -8.28 18.76
C LEU A 40 4.59 -6.96 18.16
N ALA A 41 4.69 -5.93 18.98
CA ALA A 41 5.05 -4.60 18.50
C ALA A 41 5.70 -3.75 19.62
N PRO A 42 6.35 -2.62 19.29
CA PRO A 42 6.96 -1.74 20.26
C PRO A 42 6.00 -1.24 21.35
N PRO A 43 6.52 -0.95 22.55
CA PRO A 43 5.73 -0.38 23.65
C PRO A 43 4.95 0.88 23.21
N GLY A 44 3.70 0.98 23.68
CA GLY A 44 2.78 2.07 23.31
C GLY A 44 1.92 1.79 22.09
N THR A 45 2.06 0.63 21.44
CA THR A 45 1.16 0.18 20.36
C THR A 45 -0.26 -0.03 20.89
N ARG A 46 -1.26 0.40 20.08
CA ARG A 46 -2.69 0.30 20.40
C ARG A 46 -3.48 -0.15 19.17
N VAL A 47 -3.83 -1.41 19.11
CA VAL A 47 -4.69 -2.00 18.06
C VAL A 47 -5.78 -2.78 18.78
N ALA A 48 -7.00 -2.28 18.75
CA ALA A 48 -8.10 -2.79 19.58
C ALA A 48 -8.54 -4.21 19.18
N GLU A 49 -8.34 -4.57 17.92
CA GLU A 49 -8.77 -5.84 17.32
C GLU A 49 -7.85 -7.01 17.68
N ALA A 50 -6.66 -6.75 18.24
CA ALA A 50 -5.68 -7.79 18.56
C ALA A 50 -5.22 -7.75 20.03
N LYS A 51 -4.80 -8.90 20.55
CA LYS A 51 -4.01 -8.93 21.79
C LYS A 51 -2.62 -8.37 21.50
N VAL A 52 -2.31 -7.18 22.02
CA VAL A 52 -0.98 -6.58 21.87
C VAL A 52 -0.04 -7.11 22.95
N VAL A 53 1.12 -7.60 22.53
CA VAL A 53 2.25 -7.95 23.40
C VAL A 53 3.38 -6.97 23.07
N GLU A 54 3.75 -6.15 24.04
CA GLU A 54 4.81 -5.16 23.86
C GLU A 54 6.17 -5.85 23.86
N VAL A 55 6.93 -5.65 22.78
CA VAL A 55 8.26 -6.22 22.58
C VAL A 55 9.25 -5.10 22.29
N PRO A 56 10.36 -4.99 23.03
CA PRO A 56 11.42 -4.03 22.71
C PRO A 56 11.93 -4.26 21.29
N PRO A 57 12.13 -3.21 20.46
CA PRO A 57 12.51 -3.37 19.04
C PRO A 57 13.72 -4.28 18.81
N ARG A 58 14.75 -4.19 19.64
CA ARG A 58 15.95 -5.04 19.55
C ARG A 58 15.66 -6.54 19.65
N LYS A 59 14.62 -6.92 20.40
CA LYS A 59 14.25 -8.34 20.58
C LYS A 59 13.42 -8.88 19.43
N LEU A 60 12.84 -8.03 18.60
CA LEU A 60 12.12 -8.44 17.39
C LEU A 60 13.08 -8.99 16.32
N ASP A 61 14.31 -8.46 16.24
CA ASP A 61 15.32 -8.88 15.26
C ASP A 61 16.00 -10.21 15.59
N GLU A 62 15.88 -10.67 16.86
CA GLU A 62 16.56 -11.86 17.35
C GLU A 62 15.56 -13.03 17.48
N PRO A 63 15.61 -14.03 16.57
CA PRO A 63 14.64 -15.14 16.59
C PRO A 63 14.54 -15.85 17.95
N ALA A 64 15.66 -16.07 18.64
CA ALA A 64 15.68 -16.71 19.94
C ALA A 64 15.02 -15.85 21.05
N ALA A 65 15.20 -14.53 21.00
CA ALA A 65 14.54 -13.61 21.93
C ALA A 65 13.05 -13.47 21.61
N LEU A 66 12.70 -13.45 20.34
CA LEU A 66 11.32 -13.36 19.85
C LEU A 66 10.49 -14.58 20.30
N ALA A 67 11.09 -15.76 20.32
CA ALA A 67 10.46 -17.00 20.78
C ALA A 67 9.83 -16.86 22.18
N GLY A 68 10.47 -16.15 23.09
CA GLY A 68 9.96 -15.92 24.45
C GLY A 68 8.69 -15.08 24.55
N PHE A 69 8.25 -14.43 23.48
CA PHE A 69 7.02 -13.64 23.42
C PHE A 69 5.88 -14.33 22.66
N LEU A 70 6.15 -15.49 22.04
CA LEU A 70 5.17 -16.23 21.27
C LEU A 70 4.15 -16.92 22.19
N PRO A 71 2.84 -16.82 21.89
CA PRO A 71 1.85 -17.66 22.54
C PRO A 71 2.12 -19.14 22.28
N LYS A 72 1.93 -20.00 23.29
CA LYS A 72 2.15 -21.45 23.17
C LYS A 72 1.27 -22.13 22.12
N ASP A 73 0.13 -21.54 21.84
CA ASP A 73 -0.87 -22.03 20.87
C ASP A 73 -0.84 -21.23 19.55
N ALA A 74 0.24 -20.51 19.29
CA ALA A 74 0.47 -19.88 17.98
C ALA A 74 0.69 -20.93 16.90
N GLU A 75 0.02 -20.78 15.77
CA GLU A 75 0.15 -21.69 14.62
C GLU A 75 1.12 -21.14 13.58
N LEU A 76 1.24 -19.81 13.47
CA LEU A 76 2.07 -19.15 12.47
C LEU A 76 2.52 -17.76 12.96
N LEU A 77 3.76 -17.40 12.62
CA LEU A 77 4.29 -16.04 12.74
C LEU A 77 4.30 -15.34 11.38
N HIS A 78 3.72 -14.15 11.31
CA HIS A 78 3.84 -13.24 10.17
C HIS A 78 4.66 -12.00 10.57
N ALA A 79 5.91 -11.94 10.15
CA ALA A 79 6.79 -10.81 10.39
C ALA A 79 6.66 -9.76 9.27
N HIS A 80 6.59 -8.48 9.64
CA HIS A 80 6.63 -7.35 8.70
C HIS A 80 8.04 -6.72 8.63
N PHE A 81 9.04 -7.56 8.79
CA PHE A 81 10.46 -7.23 8.70
C PHE A 81 11.25 -8.51 8.33
N PRO A 82 12.47 -8.38 7.78
CA PRO A 82 13.29 -9.55 7.45
C PRO A 82 13.67 -10.36 8.68
N LEU A 83 13.38 -11.65 8.66
CA LEU A 83 13.81 -12.64 9.63
C LEU A 83 14.66 -13.70 8.92
N PRO A 84 15.88 -14.00 9.40
CA PRO A 84 16.76 -14.96 8.74
C PRO A 84 16.32 -16.41 8.93
N ARG A 85 15.55 -16.71 9.97
CA ARG A 85 15.04 -18.05 10.31
C ARG A 85 13.82 -17.95 11.22
N ALA A 86 13.08 -19.06 11.31
CA ALA A 86 11.98 -19.19 12.25
C ALA A 86 12.45 -19.07 13.72
N PRO A 87 11.69 -18.40 14.59
CA PRO A 87 11.83 -18.56 16.01
C PRO A 87 11.20 -19.89 16.43
N ASP A 88 11.93 -20.70 17.18
CA ASP A 88 11.46 -21.89 17.89
C ASP A 88 10.62 -22.87 17.05
N SER A 89 11.06 -23.15 15.82
CA SER A 89 10.41 -24.08 14.87
C SER A 89 8.98 -23.71 14.42
N LEU A 90 8.46 -22.55 14.81
CA LEU A 90 7.15 -22.07 14.39
C LEU A 90 7.16 -21.76 12.89
N ALA A 91 6.14 -22.21 12.16
CA ALA A 91 5.95 -21.78 10.77
C ALA A 91 5.92 -20.26 10.69
N PHE A 92 6.61 -19.69 9.71
CA PHE A 92 6.65 -18.23 9.57
C PHE A 92 6.64 -17.78 8.11
N VAL A 93 6.08 -16.59 7.92
CA VAL A 93 6.18 -15.81 6.68
C VAL A 93 6.68 -14.41 7.01
N GLN A 94 7.19 -13.73 6.00
CA GLN A 94 7.62 -12.34 6.16
C GLN A 94 7.19 -11.49 4.97
N THR A 95 6.57 -10.33 5.23
CA THR A 95 6.22 -9.36 4.19
C THR A 95 7.33 -8.35 3.99
N ILE A 96 7.78 -8.22 2.75
CA ILE A 96 8.84 -7.29 2.33
C ILE A 96 8.18 -5.99 1.82
N HIS A 97 8.25 -4.93 2.63
CA HIS A 97 7.58 -3.65 2.33
C HIS A 97 8.37 -2.69 1.43
N ARG A 98 9.61 -3.00 1.10
CA ARG A 98 10.49 -2.14 0.30
C ARG A 98 11.37 -2.97 -0.62
N ASN A 99 11.91 -2.34 -1.65
CA ASN A 99 12.92 -2.99 -2.47
C ASN A 99 14.13 -3.39 -1.63
N LEU A 100 14.56 -4.64 -1.76
CA LEU A 100 15.78 -5.13 -1.16
C LEU A 100 16.99 -4.53 -1.89
N LYS A 101 18.06 -4.28 -1.17
CA LYS A 101 19.32 -3.84 -1.77
C LYS A 101 19.97 -5.01 -2.54
N PRO A 102 20.73 -4.75 -3.62
CA PRO A 102 21.54 -5.77 -4.24
C PRO A 102 22.45 -6.47 -3.20
N GLY A 103 22.50 -7.79 -3.24
CA GLY A 103 23.28 -8.58 -2.27
C GLY A 103 22.63 -8.72 -0.88
N ALA A 104 21.37 -8.30 -0.70
CA ALA A 104 20.67 -8.58 0.55
C ALA A 104 20.62 -10.10 0.83
N PRO A 105 20.72 -10.52 2.10
CA PRO A 105 20.63 -11.93 2.46
C PRO A 105 19.27 -12.52 2.05
N PRO A 106 19.20 -13.83 1.78
CA PRO A 106 17.97 -14.51 1.47
C PRO A 106 16.91 -14.26 2.54
N CYS A 107 15.69 -13.99 2.11
CA CYS A 107 14.52 -13.84 2.98
C CYS A 107 13.62 -15.08 2.82
N PRO A 108 13.78 -16.12 3.64
CA PRO A 108 12.95 -17.32 3.53
C PRO A 108 11.48 -16.99 3.74
N ASN A 109 10.60 -17.66 2.99
CA ASN A 109 9.15 -17.43 3.05
C ASN A 109 8.74 -15.96 2.87
N ALA A 110 9.45 -15.24 1.99
CA ALA A 110 9.15 -13.85 1.68
C ALA A 110 7.88 -13.73 0.83
N ILE A 111 7.02 -12.78 1.20
CA ILE A 111 5.84 -12.37 0.45
C ILE A 111 6.05 -10.91 0.05
N PHE A 112 6.02 -10.66 -1.26
CA PHE A 112 6.19 -9.33 -1.84
C PHE A 112 4.84 -8.64 -2.02
N LEU A 113 4.82 -7.37 -2.43
CA LEU A 113 3.60 -6.56 -2.47
C LEU A 113 2.93 -6.51 -3.85
N SER A 114 3.61 -7.02 -4.87
CA SER A 114 3.14 -7.09 -6.26
C SER A 114 3.94 -8.13 -7.03
N LEU A 115 3.47 -8.53 -8.20
CA LEU A 115 4.19 -9.44 -9.07
C LEU A 115 5.51 -8.84 -9.57
N ASP A 116 5.49 -7.56 -9.97
CA ASP A 116 6.71 -6.84 -10.35
C ASP A 116 7.72 -6.82 -9.19
N HIS A 117 7.25 -6.49 -7.98
CA HIS A 117 8.09 -6.49 -6.79
C HIS A 117 8.70 -7.87 -6.53
N ALA A 118 7.90 -8.95 -6.62
CA ALA A 118 8.38 -10.32 -6.45
C ALA A 118 9.42 -10.70 -7.53
N ARG A 119 9.11 -10.46 -8.80
CA ARG A 119 9.99 -10.81 -9.94
C ARG A 119 11.34 -10.10 -9.89
N ARG A 120 11.37 -8.83 -9.50
CA ARG A 120 12.62 -8.08 -9.32
C ARG A 120 13.52 -8.68 -8.22
N HIS A 121 12.96 -9.50 -7.35
CA HIS A 121 13.68 -10.21 -6.30
C HIS A 121 13.74 -11.73 -6.52
N GLY A 122 13.51 -12.20 -7.76
CA GLY A 122 13.62 -13.62 -8.13
C GLY A 122 12.54 -14.51 -7.56
N ALA A 123 11.35 -13.95 -7.23
CA ALA A 123 10.23 -14.66 -6.64
C ALA A 123 8.93 -14.48 -7.45
N GLU A 124 7.92 -15.30 -7.11
CA GLU A 124 6.56 -15.18 -7.68
C GLU A 124 5.49 -15.06 -6.58
N THR A 125 5.91 -15.14 -5.32
CA THR A 125 5.01 -15.05 -4.17
C THR A 125 4.76 -13.60 -3.80
N PHE A 126 3.50 -13.16 -3.91
CA PHE A 126 3.11 -11.81 -3.53
C PHE A 126 1.67 -11.76 -3.02
N VAL A 127 1.35 -10.74 -2.24
CA VAL A 127 -0.01 -10.36 -1.82
C VAL A 127 -0.14 -8.85 -1.96
N TYR A 128 -1.17 -8.40 -2.67
CA TYR A 128 -1.45 -6.97 -2.78
C TYR A 128 -1.86 -6.39 -1.42
N ASN A 129 -1.38 -5.18 -1.12
CA ASN A 129 -1.87 -4.45 0.04
C ASN A 129 -3.36 -4.13 -0.09
N GLY A 130 -4.04 -4.17 1.05
CA GLY A 130 -5.43 -3.78 1.18
C GLY A 130 -5.63 -2.74 2.29
N LEU A 131 -6.68 -1.94 2.16
CA LEU A 131 -7.05 -0.91 3.12
C LEU A 131 -8.52 -1.06 3.50
N ASP A 132 -8.91 -0.48 4.63
CA ASP A 132 -10.30 -0.47 5.07
C ASP A 132 -11.09 0.58 4.28
N PRO A 133 -12.08 0.18 3.47
CA PRO A 133 -12.91 1.11 2.69
C PRO A 133 -13.66 2.14 3.55
N ALA A 134 -13.92 1.85 4.83
CA ALA A 134 -14.60 2.74 5.74
C ALA A 134 -13.75 3.97 6.13
N GLU A 135 -12.43 3.89 5.97
CA GLU A 135 -11.52 5.02 6.23
C GLU A 135 -11.51 6.07 5.10
N TYR A 136 -12.23 5.83 3.99
CA TYR A 136 -12.19 6.66 2.78
C TYR A 136 -13.57 7.22 2.43
N VAL A 137 -13.61 8.53 2.23
CA VAL A 137 -14.81 9.21 1.74
C VAL A 137 -14.96 8.92 0.25
N TYR A 138 -16.01 8.22 -0.11
CA TYR A 138 -16.34 7.95 -1.52
C TYR A 138 -17.29 8.99 -2.08
N ARG A 139 -16.97 9.53 -3.26
CA ARG A 139 -17.85 10.40 -4.04
C ARG A 139 -18.28 9.70 -5.33
N ARG A 140 -19.58 9.46 -5.43
CA ARG A 140 -20.21 8.75 -6.54
C ARG A 140 -20.26 9.57 -7.84
N PHE A 141 -20.38 10.89 -7.75
CA PHE A 141 -20.56 11.73 -8.93
C PHE A 141 -19.23 12.02 -9.64
N PRO A 142 -19.25 12.13 -11.00
CA PRO A 142 -18.09 12.51 -11.76
C PRO A 142 -17.42 13.78 -11.24
N LYS A 143 -16.09 13.81 -11.32
CA LYS A 143 -15.30 14.98 -10.89
C LYS A 143 -15.43 16.09 -11.93
N ARG A 144 -15.64 17.31 -11.47
CA ARG A 144 -15.75 18.46 -12.37
C ARG A 144 -14.37 18.92 -12.83
N PRO A 145 -14.21 19.41 -14.07
CA PRO A 145 -12.91 19.88 -14.59
C PRO A 145 -12.30 21.03 -13.76
N GLU A 146 -13.15 21.87 -13.15
CA GLU A 146 -12.71 22.98 -12.30
C GLU A 146 -12.19 22.57 -10.92
N GLN A 147 -12.28 21.30 -10.57
CA GLN A 147 -11.64 20.76 -9.37
C GLN A 147 -10.12 20.74 -9.53
N PHE A 148 -9.42 20.53 -8.42
CA PHE A 148 -7.96 20.43 -8.44
C PHE A 148 -7.50 19.01 -8.72
N ASP A 149 -6.32 18.88 -9.30
CA ASP A 149 -5.54 17.66 -9.34
C ASP A 149 -4.78 17.49 -8.02
N LEU A 150 -4.52 16.27 -7.60
CA LEU A 150 -3.82 15.98 -6.35
C LEU A 150 -2.52 15.24 -6.62
N PHE A 151 -1.42 15.72 -6.04
CA PHE A 151 -0.24 14.91 -5.76
C PHE A 151 -0.20 14.58 -4.27
N LEU A 152 -0.04 13.31 -3.93
CA LEU A 152 0.02 12.84 -2.54
C LEU A 152 1.26 11.96 -2.32
N GLY A 153 2.26 12.51 -1.64
CA GLY A 153 3.50 11.80 -1.36
C GLY A 153 4.63 12.72 -0.92
N ARG A 154 5.71 12.14 -0.41
CA ARG A 154 6.90 12.91 -0.04
C ARG A 154 7.45 13.69 -1.24
N LEU A 155 7.93 14.91 -1.00
CA LEU A 155 8.53 15.77 -2.03
C LEU A 155 9.96 15.28 -2.38
N HIS A 156 10.04 14.07 -2.90
CA HIS A 156 11.28 13.45 -3.35
C HIS A 156 11.23 13.21 -4.87
N SER A 157 12.38 13.33 -5.55
CA SER A 157 12.47 13.16 -7.00
C SER A 157 11.93 11.80 -7.47
N THR A 158 12.19 10.74 -6.72
CA THR A 158 11.67 9.39 -7.04
C THR A 158 10.15 9.30 -7.03
N LYS A 159 9.44 10.18 -6.30
CA LYS A 159 7.98 10.26 -6.31
C LYS A 159 7.44 11.10 -7.46
N GLY A 160 8.30 11.80 -8.19
CA GLY A 160 7.94 12.51 -9.41
C GLY A 160 7.07 13.76 -9.22
N TYR A 161 7.00 14.34 -8.02
CA TYR A 161 6.13 15.50 -7.75
C TYR A 161 6.37 16.66 -8.73
N HIS A 162 7.59 16.81 -9.24
CA HIS A 162 7.96 17.83 -10.22
C HIS A 162 7.22 17.64 -11.56
N TRP A 163 6.92 16.40 -11.97
CA TRP A 163 6.09 16.13 -13.12
C TRP A 163 4.66 16.65 -12.94
N ALA A 164 4.06 16.44 -11.79
CA ALA A 164 2.73 16.97 -11.50
C ALA A 164 2.72 18.51 -11.49
N VAL A 165 3.78 19.13 -10.97
CA VAL A 165 3.92 20.61 -10.96
C VAL A 165 4.09 21.15 -12.38
N GLU A 166 4.92 20.52 -13.20
CA GLU A 166 5.15 20.95 -14.58
C GLU A 166 3.87 20.79 -15.41
N ALA A 167 3.21 19.63 -15.31
CA ALA A 167 1.94 19.41 -15.97
C ALA A 167 0.85 20.41 -15.54
N ALA A 168 0.83 20.83 -14.30
CA ALA A 168 -0.10 21.86 -13.82
C ALA A 168 0.16 23.22 -14.51
N LYS A 169 1.43 23.56 -14.78
CA LYS A 169 1.77 24.77 -15.55
C LYS A 169 1.30 24.68 -17.00
N GLU A 170 1.58 23.57 -17.67
CA GLU A 170 1.25 23.34 -19.07
C GLU A 170 -0.26 23.25 -19.32
N THR A 171 -0.98 22.59 -18.41
CA THR A 171 -2.43 22.38 -18.55
C THR A 171 -3.27 23.52 -18.00
N GLY A 172 -2.69 24.39 -17.15
CA GLY A 172 -3.43 25.39 -16.38
C GLY A 172 -4.33 24.81 -15.28
N HIS A 173 -4.27 23.49 -15.02
CA HIS A 173 -5.05 22.87 -13.97
C HIS A 173 -4.54 23.27 -12.57
N ARG A 174 -5.47 23.44 -11.64
CA ARG A 174 -5.13 23.66 -10.24
C ARG A 174 -4.56 22.39 -9.65
N LEU A 175 -3.39 22.47 -8.97
CA LEU A 175 -2.74 21.33 -8.33
C LEU A 175 -2.62 21.57 -6.82
N VAL A 176 -3.07 20.59 -6.05
CA VAL A 176 -2.77 20.49 -4.61
C VAL A 176 -1.66 19.46 -4.41
N VAL A 177 -0.56 19.89 -3.79
CA VAL A 177 0.59 19.05 -3.45
C VAL A 177 0.59 18.79 -1.95
N ALA A 178 0.37 17.52 -1.56
CA ALA A 178 0.31 17.06 -0.18
C ALA A 178 1.45 16.07 0.12
N GLY A 179 2.13 16.25 1.28
CA GLY A 179 3.25 15.42 1.73
C GLY A 179 4.57 16.17 1.86
N GLY A 180 4.48 17.47 2.00
CA GLY A 180 5.57 18.41 2.26
C GLY A 180 5.16 19.84 1.94
N TRP A 181 6.03 20.79 2.28
CA TRP A 181 5.78 22.18 2.04
C TRP A 181 6.94 22.82 1.28
N ARG A 182 6.61 23.66 0.30
CA ARG A 182 7.54 24.53 -0.41
C ARG A 182 6.84 25.85 -0.73
N PRO A 183 7.55 26.98 -0.81
CA PRO A 183 6.97 28.19 -1.38
C PRO A 183 6.60 27.90 -2.85
N SER A 184 5.40 28.32 -3.25
CA SER A 184 4.93 28.18 -4.62
C SER A 184 4.96 29.53 -5.32
N PHE A 185 5.73 29.62 -6.38
CA PHE A 185 5.77 30.76 -7.29
C PHE A 185 5.01 30.48 -8.59
N THR A 186 4.43 29.26 -8.68
CA THR A 186 3.64 28.83 -9.84
C THR A 186 2.16 29.06 -9.56
N GLY A 187 1.50 29.85 -10.40
CA GLY A 187 0.04 30.04 -10.32
C GLY A 187 -0.68 28.70 -10.41
N GLY A 188 -1.72 28.50 -9.59
CA GLY A 188 -2.51 27.28 -9.57
C GLY A 188 -1.95 26.12 -8.72
N VAL A 189 -0.68 26.17 -8.29
CA VAL A 189 -0.07 25.13 -7.45
C VAL A 189 -0.10 25.51 -5.98
N LYS A 190 -0.68 24.66 -5.11
CA LYS A 190 -0.79 24.89 -3.67
C LYS A 190 -0.18 23.73 -2.88
N TYR A 191 0.87 23.99 -2.08
CA TYR A 191 1.42 23.03 -1.12
C TYR A 191 0.66 23.13 0.20
N VAL A 192 0.24 21.97 0.74
CA VAL A 192 -0.61 21.91 1.94
C VAL A 192 0.06 21.21 3.13
N GLY A 193 1.36 20.87 2.99
CA GLY A 193 2.12 20.15 4.01
C GLY A 193 1.76 18.66 4.04
N GLU A 194 2.14 18.02 5.13
CA GLU A 194 1.73 16.64 5.38
C GLU A 194 0.26 16.57 5.76
N VAL A 195 -0.42 15.52 5.29
CA VAL A 195 -1.85 15.29 5.54
C VAL A 195 -2.09 13.83 5.91
N ASP A 196 -3.02 13.63 6.83
CA ASP A 196 -3.47 12.32 7.29
C ASP A 196 -4.98 12.30 7.56
N GLY A 197 -5.50 11.16 7.98
CA GLY A 197 -6.87 10.98 8.45
C GLY A 197 -7.92 11.65 7.56
N ALA A 198 -8.83 12.38 8.18
CA ALA A 198 -9.97 13.02 7.51
C ALA A 198 -9.54 14.07 6.47
N LYS A 199 -8.43 14.79 6.69
CA LYS A 199 -7.93 15.79 5.73
C LYS A 199 -7.46 15.13 4.44
N LYS A 200 -6.73 14.01 4.54
CA LYS A 200 -6.30 13.21 3.39
C LYS A 200 -7.50 12.63 2.64
N ALA A 201 -8.43 12.00 3.36
CA ALA A 201 -9.63 11.42 2.77
C ALA A 201 -10.46 12.47 2.03
N ALA A 202 -10.63 13.67 2.60
CA ALA A 202 -11.33 14.77 1.95
C ALA A 202 -10.63 15.27 0.68
N LEU A 203 -9.29 15.36 0.67
CA LEU A 203 -8.53 15.75 -0.53
C LEU A 203 -8.70 14.72 -1.64
N LEU A 204 -8.52 13.43 -1.33
CA LEU A 204 -8.71 12.35 -2.29
C LEU A 204 -10.13 12.36 -2.88
N ALA A 205 -11.16 12.44 -2.04
CA ALA A 205 -12.55 12.43 -2.49
C ALA A 205 -12.91 13.65 -3.37
N ARG A 206 -12.24 14.78 -3.21
CA ARG A 206 -12.50 16.02 -3.95
C ARG A 206 -11.62 16.21 -5.18
N ALA A 207 -10.49 15.54 -5.25
CA ALA A 207 -9.57 15.65 -6.36
C ALA A 207 -10.21 15.19 -7.69
N ARG A 208 -9.91 15.87 -8.77
CA ARG A 208 -10.28 15.48 -10.13
C ARG A 208 -9.57 14.19 -10.53
N CYS A 209 -8.28 14.10 -10.22
CA CYS A 209 -7.44 12.89 -10.33
C CYS A 209 -6.28 12.95 -9.35
N LEU A 210 -5.68 11.78 -9.10
CA LEU A 210 -4.40 11.67 -8.39
C LEU A 210 -3.26 11.52 -9.40
N TRP A 211 -2.18 12.29 -9.23
CA TRP A 211 -0.92 12.11 -9.93
C TRP A 211 0.01 11.23 -9.10
N ASN A 212 0.40 10.10 -9.66
CA ASN A 212 1.41 9.18 -9.11
C ASN A 212 2.52 8.93 -10.15
N PRO A 213 3.28 9.98 -10.55
CA PRO A 213 4.30 9.92 -11.59
C PRO A 213 5.62 9.37 -11.03
N ALA A 214 5.58 8.18 -10.42
CA ALA A 214 6.74 7.55 -9.78
C ALA A 214 7.90 7.41 -10.76
N GLN A 215 9.11 7.84 -10.35
CA GLN A 215 10.35 7.77 -11.12
C GLN A 215 11.25 6.62 -10.63
N TRP A 216 10.67 5.64 -9.97
CA TRP A 216 11.32 4.45 -9.45
C TRP A 216 10.35 3.27 -9.47
N ASP A 217 10.88 2.05 -9.33
CA ASP A 217 10.04 0.85 -9.29
C ASP A 217 9.33 0.78 -7.94
N GLU A 218 8.13 1.34 -7.91
CA GLU A 218 7.27 1.37 -6.72
C GLU A 218 6.88 -0.06 -6.33
N PRO A 219 7.17 -0.54 -5.11
CA PRO A 219 6.81 -1.90 -4.69
C PRO A 219 5.31 -2.18 -4.74
N PHE A 220 4.48 -1.15 -4.50
CA PHE A 220 3.02 -1.25 -4.59
C PHE A 220 2.35 0.05 -5.05
N GLY A 221 2.55 1.15 -4.33
CA GLY A 221 1.85 2.41 -4.64
C GLY A 221 0.54 2.57 -3.88
N LEU A 222 0.62 2.55 -2.55
CA LEU A 222 -0.54 2.58 -1.65
C LEU A 222 -1.50 3.75 -1.94
N VAL A 223 -0.97 4.92 -2.32
CA VAL A 223 -1.77 6.11 -2.66
C VAL A 223 -2.72 5.88 -3.85
N THR A 224 -2.38 4.96 -4.75
CA THR A 224 -3.22 4.57 -5.90
C THR A 224 -4.53 3.94 -5.42
N ILE A 225 -4.44 2.96 -4.52
CA ILE A 225 -5.65 2.30 -4.00
C ILE A 225 -6.44 3.21 -3.06
N GLU A 226 -5.78 4.13 -2.35
CA GLU A 226 -6.44 5.17 -1.56
C GLU A 226 -7.31 6.08 -2.45
N ALA A 227 -6.77 6.47 -3.62
CA ALA A 227 -7.52 7.25 -4.61
C ALA A 227 -8.71 6.45 -5.16
N PHE A 228 -8.52 5.18 -5.51
CA PHE A 228 -9.62 4.34 -5.99
C PHE A 228 -10.72 4.15 -4.96
N LEU A 229 -10.37 3.91 -3.68
CA LEU A 229 -11.34 3.84 -2.58
C LEU A 229 -12.15 5.13 -2.44
N SER A 230 -11.60 6.26 -2.84
CA SER A 230 -12.29 7.57 -2.84
C SER A 230 -13.02 7.88 -4.16
N GLY A 231 -13.02 6.95 -5.12
CA GLY A 231 -13.59 7.17 -6.46
C GLY A 231 -12.78 8.15 -7.31
N THR A 232 -11.47 8.24 -7.10
CA THR A 232 -10.59 9.18 -7.79
C THR A 232 -9.67 8.43 -8.75
N PRO A 233 -9.71 8.74 -10.06
CA PRO A 233 -8.85 8.12 -11.05
C PRO A 233 -7.39 8.55 -10.88
N VAL A 234 -6.47 7.74 -11.40
CA VAL A 234 -5.04 7.93 -11.21
C VAL A 234 -4.30 8.06 -12.54
N LEU A 235 -3.41 9.05 -12.63
CA LEU A 235 -2.37 9.16 -13.65
C LEU A 235 -1.07 8.60 -13.06
N GLY A 236 -0.55 7.53 -13.64
CA GLY A 236 0.66 6.85 -13.17
C GLY A 236 1.68 6.65 -14.27
N THR A 237 2.92 6.31 -13.89
CA THR A 237 3.95 5.85 -14.81
C THR A 237 3.93 4.32 -14.93
N ARG A 238 4.47 3.76 -16.05
CA ARG A 238 4.61 2.30 -16.23
C ARG A 238 5.80 1.74 -15.44
N ARG A 239 5.88 2.04 -14.14
CA ARG A 239 6.99 1.63 -13.27
C ARG A 239 6.52 0.82 -12.06
N GLY A 240 7.29 -0.22 -11.73
CA GLY A 240 7.01 -1.07 -10.58
C GLY A 240 5.60 -1.68 -10.65
N ALA A 241 4.88 -1.64 -9.56
CA ALA A 241 3.54 -2.22 -9.44
C ALA A 241 2.42 -1.42 -10.13
N LEU A 242 2.65 -0.17 -10.57
CA LEU A 242 1.57 0.68 -11.07
C LEU A 242 0.81 0.06 -12.26
N PRO A 243 1.45 -0.64 -13.22
CA PRO A 243 0.75 -1.35 -14.29
C PRO A 243 -0.20 -2.47 -13.82
N GLU A 244 0.04 -3.01 -12.62
CA GLU A 244 -0.82 -4.04 -12.03
C GLU A 244 -2.07 -3.45 -11.36
N LEU A 245 -2.04 -2.18 -11.01
CA LEU A 245 -3.10 -1.48 -10.27
C LEU A 245 -3.98 -0.64 -11.17
N ILE A 246 -3.40 0.05 -12.16
CA ILE A 246 -4.08 1.06 -12.97
C ILE A 246 -4.52 0.44 -14.30
N THR A 247 -5.83 0.24 -14.43
CA THR A 247 -6.46 -0.19 -15.69
C THR A 247 -7.03 1.04 -16.44
N PRO A 248 -7.32 0.93 -17.75
CA PRO A 248 -7.87 2.04 -18.55
C PRO A 248 -9.18 2.62 -18.00
N GLU A 249 -9.98 1.82 -17.26
CA GLU A 249 -11.26 2.25 -16.70
C GLU A 249 -11.08 3.17 -15.48
N VAL A 250 -9.94 3.08 -14.78
CA VAL A 250 -9.69 3.79 -13.51
C VAL A 250 -8.53 4.78 -13.58
N GLY A 251 -7.82 4.83 -14.73
CA GLY A 251 -6.68 5.71 -14.84
C GLY A 251 -6.02 5.71 -16.21
N ALA A 252 -4.80 6.21 -16.24
CA ALA A 252 -3.92 6.11 -17.38
C ALA A 252 -2.47 5.88 -16.92
N LEU A 253 -1.74 5.10 -17.70
CA LEU A 253 -0.31 4.84 -17.55
C LEU A 253 0.46 5.55 -18.65
N CYS A 254 1.49 6.29 -18.29
CA CYS A 254 2.26 7.16 -19.17
C CYS A 254 3.76 6.90 -19.00
N ASP A 255 4.50 6.96 -20.07
CA ASP A 255 5.96 6.81 -20.07
C ASP A 255 6.66 8.16 -20.13
N THR A 256 5.99 9.18 -20.69
CA THR A 256 6.52 10.53 -20.83
C THR A 256 5.63 11.58 -20.17
N MET A 257 6.18 12.79 -20.01
CA MET A 257 5.45 13.95 -19.49
C MET A 257 4.33 14.35 -20.46
N GLU A 258 4.60 14.32 -21.76
CA GLU A 258 3.65 14.71 -22.82
C GLU A 258 2.43 13.78 -22.82
N GLU A 259 2.65 12.46 -22.70
CA GLU A 259 1.56 11.49 -22.55
C GLU A 259 0.74 11.76 -21.30
N MET A 260 1.40 12.10 -20.19
CA MET A 260 0.74 12.35 -18.91
C MET A 260 -0.08 13.66 -18.96
N ILE A 261 0.42 14.70 -19.61
CA ILE A 261 -0.30 15.96 -19.88
C ILE A 261 -1.53 15.67 -20.75
N ALA A 262 -1.37 14.93 -21.84
CA ALA A 262 -2.48 14.57 -22.72
C ALA A 262 -3.56 13.75 -21.99
N ALA A 263 -3.15 12.76 -21.20
CA ALA A 263 -4.07 11.97 -20.39
C ALA A 263 -4.81 12.80 -19.32
N ALA A 264 -4.16 13.83 -18.77
CA ALA A 264 -4.76 14.71 -17.77
C ALA A 264 -5.97 15.49 -18.32
N GLN A 265 -6.01 15.77 -19.62
CA GLN A 265 -7.14 16.47 -20.26
C GLN A 265 -8.44 15.66 -20.17
N THR A 266 -8.35 14.34 -20.24
CA THR A 266 -9.51 13.44 -20.32
C THR A 266 -9.74 12.57 -19.07
N ILE A 267 -8.81 12.55 -18.13
CA ILE A 267 -8.86 11.65 -16.97
C ILE A 267 -10.14 11.81 -16.13
N HIS A 268 -10.71 13.00 -16.10
CA HIS A 268 -11.94 13.31 -15.38
C HIS A 268 -13.18 12.60 -15.94
N THR A 269 -13.10 12.01 -17.14
CA THR A 269 -14.18 11.21 -17.73
C THR A 269 -14.26 9.80 -17.13
N ARG A 270 -13.24 9.36 -16.38
CA ARG A 270 -13.26 8.08 -15.69
C ARG A 270 -14.31 8.08 -14.60
N ARG A 271 -15.06 6.97 -14.51
CA ARG A 271 -16.19 6.86 -13.59
C ARG A 271 -15.72 6.56 -12.17
N PRO A 272 -16.13 7.36 -11.17
CA PRO A 272 -15.79 7.10 -9.76
C PRO A 272 -16.21 5.70 -9.28
N GLU A 273 -17.33 5.19 -9.81
CA GLU A 273 -17.84 3.85 -9.50
C GLU A 273 -16.86 2.75 -9.95
N ALA A 274 -16.21 2.91 -11.12
CA ALA A 274 -15.23 1.96 -11.62
C ALA A 274 -14.00 1.91 -10.70
N CYS A 275 -13.51 3.07 -10.25
CA CYS A 275 -12.41 3.18 -9.29
C CYS A 275 -12.75 2.45 -7.99
N ARG A 276 -13.91 2.77 -7.40
CA ARG A 276 -14.37 2.19 -6.14
C ARG A 276 -14.58 0.68 -6.26
N ALA A 277 -15.26 0.22 -7.31
CA ALA A 277 -15.53 -1.20 -7.55
C ALA A 277 -14.25 -2.02 -7.74
N LEU A 278 -13.23 -1.47 -8.44
CA LEU A 278 -11.93 -2.12 -8.55
C LEU A 278 -11.26 -2.26 -7.19
N ALA A 279 -11.26 -1.18 -6.38
CA ALA A 279 -10.63 -1.20 -5.07
C ALA A 279 -11.35 -2.18 -4.11
N GLU A 280 -12.67 -2.20 -4.09
CA GLU A 280 -13.45 -3.10 -3.25
C GLU A 280 -13.24 -4.58 -3.62
N ARG A 281 -13.13 -4.88 -4.91
CA ARG A 281 -12.89 -6.24 -5.40
C ARG A 281 -11.49 -6.76 -5.12
N ARG A 282 -10.45 -5.88 -5.07
CA ARG A 282 -9.05 -6.32 -5.09
C ARG A 282 -8.19 -5.82 -3.94
N PHE A 283 -8.55 -4.69 -3.32
CA PHE A 283 -7.64 -3.95 -2.45
C PHE A 283 -8.26 -3.58 -1.09
N THR A 284 -9.24 -4.36 -0.63
CA THR A 284 -9.74 -4.21 0.73
C THR A 284 -8.86 -4.98 1.71
N HIS A 285 -8.91 -4.58 2.97
CA HIS A 285 -8.22 -5.29 4.05
C HIS A 285 -8.67 -6.74 4.21
N VAL A 286 -9.94 -7.03 3.90
CA VAL A 286 -10.48 -8.41 3.94
C VAL A 286 -9.91 -9.23 2.79
N VAL A 287 -9.93 -8.72 1.55
CA VAL A 287 -9.36 -9.40 0.38
C VAL A 287 -7.85 -9.68 0.58
N MET A 288 -7.12 -8.69 1.11
CA MET A 288 -5.71 -8.88 1.48
C MET A 288 -5.55 -10.01 2.51
N ALA A 289 -6.37 -10.03 3.55
CA ALA A 289 -6.31 -11.05 4.60
C ALA A 289 -6.67 -12.45 4.08
N GLU A 290 -7.64 -12.58 3.19
CA GLU A 290 -7.99 -13.84 2.52
C GLU A 290 -6.79 -14.42 1.76
N GLU A 291 -6.06 -13.58 1.02
CA GLU A 291 -4.86 -13.99 0.30
C GLU A 291 -3.73 -14.42 1.26
N TYR A 292 -3.51 -13.68 2.35
CA TYR A 292 -2.55 -14.12 3.36
C TYR A 292 -2.96 -15.45 4.01
N VAL A 293 -4.24 -15.64 4.31
CA VAL A 293 -4.74 -16.92 4.86
C VAL A 293 -4.50 -18.07 3.87
N ARG A 294 -4.66 -17.85 2.56
CA ARG A 294 -4.30 -18.83 1.53
C ARG A 294 -2.81 -19.17 1.58
N MET A 295 -1.93 -18.16 1.71
CA MET A 295 -0.48 -18.35 1.86
C MET A 295 -0.15 -19.16 3.13
N TYR A 296 -0.77 -18.81 4.26
CA TYR A 296 -0.53 -19.50 5.53
C TYR A 296 -0.93 -20.97 5.48
N ARG A 297 -2.13 -21.26 4.98
CA ARG A 297 -2.61 -22.64 4.84
C ARG A 297 -1.68 -23.46 3.96
N CYS A 298 -1.33 -22.94 2.79
CA CYS A 298 -0.45 -23.67 1.87
C CYS A 298 0.92 -23.93 2.53
N LEU A 299 1.50 -22.95 3.24
CA LEU A 299 2.77 -23.16 3.96
C LEU A 299 2.64 -24.22 5.06
N LEU A 300 1.56 -24.20 5.85
CA LEU A 300 1.32 -25.17 6.92
C LEU A 300 1.12 -26.58 6.38
N ASP A 301 0.41 -26.72 5.25
CA ASP A 301 0.07 -28.01 4.65
C ASP A 301 1.22 -28.61 3.85
N THR A 302 2.02 -27.77 3.17
CA THR A 302 3.01 -28.24 2.18
C THR A 302 4.46 -27.86 2.50
N GLY A 303 4.69 -27.02 3.48
CA GLY A 303 5.99 -26.45 3.80
C GLY A 303 6.49 -25.40 2.79
N LYS A 304 5.66 -24.97 1.81
CA LYS A 304 6.04 -24.03 0.75
C LYS A 304 4.97 -22.98 0.53
N LEU A 305 5.41 -21.77 0.18
CA LEU A 305 4.50 -20.72 -0.26
C LEU A 305 4.11 -20.89 -1.73
N PRO A 306 2.84 -20.70 -2.10
CA PRO A 306 2.39 -20.69 -3.47
C PRO A 306 2.74 -19.35 -4.15
N PRO A 307 2.69 -19.26 -5.49
CA PRO A 307 2.72 -17.98 -6.19
C PRO A 307 1.53 -17.11 -5.78
N GLY A 308 1.66 -15.80 -5.98
CA GLY A 308 0.56 -14.86 -5.85
C GLY A 308 -0.56 -15.14 -6.87
N LEU A 309 -1.74 -14.58 -6.65
CA LEU A 309 -2.81 -14.68 -7.63
C LEU A 309 -2.43 -14.00 -8.94
N PRO A 310 -2.76 -14.60 -10.10
CA PRO A 310 -2.45 -14.00 -11.39
C PRO A 310 -3.02 -12.57 -11.49
N VAL A 311 -2.21 -11.68 -12.00
CA VAL A 311 -2.69 -10.35 -12.42
C VAL A 311 -3.67 -10.60 -13.56
N VAL A 312 -4.91 -10.17 -13.41
CA VAL A 312 -5.82 -10.10 -14.55
C VAL A 312 -5.25 -8.99 -15.43
N ALA A 313 -4.61 -9.37 -16.53
CA ALA A 313 -4.14 -8.42 -17.51
C ALA A 313 -5.29 -7.48 -17.88
N PRO A 314 -5.05 -6.16 -18.08
CA PRO A 314 -6.06 -5.31 -18.68
C PRO A 314 -6.49 -6.00 -19.97
N ALA A 315 -7.79 -6.07 -20.23
CA ALA A 315 -8.28 -6.50 -21.54
C ALA A 315 -7.58 -5.66 -22.59
N ALA A 316 -6.93 -6.32 -23.53
CA ALA A 316 -6.14 -5.71 -24.59
C ALA A 316 -6.96 -4.70 -25.40
#